data_783719b11133ec9f4bf3a66f0fe9046e
#
_entry.id   783719b11133ec9f4bf3a66f0fe9046e
#
_cell.length_a   1.000
_cell.length_b   1.000
_cell.length_c   1.000
_cell.angle_alpha   90.00
_cell.angle_beta   90.00
_cell.angle_gamma   90.00
#
_symmetry.space_group_name_H-M   'P 1'
#
loop_
_entity.id
_entity.type
_entity.pdbx_description
1 polymer ?
#
loop_
_entity_poly.entity_id
_entity_poly.type
_entity_poly.pdbx_seq_one_letter_code
_entity_poly.pdbx_strand_id
1 'polypeptide(L)'
;MINRPLYVDKIMAYTDTPFVKVLTGVRRCGKSTILKMIMEKLQQEHGIPSERIVSMRFDSMDYEDMTAKDMFKAVKEKLVPTGRTYLFLDEVQEIEGWEKVVNSLATDYDVDLYVTGSNSRMMSSEIATYLTGRYVSFRIYTLSFQEYLEFKKQYTQVKDIHAELADYIRLGGFPATHLREYSQDEVYTIVRDIYNSTIFSDIVKRNQIRKIDQLERVVRYTFANVGNSFSAKSISNYLKSVNHAIDNETVYSYLEKLEKAYLLHRCSRYDLRGKEILKTQEKFYLADTALRYSVLGYTPDSVASSLENVVYLELCRRGYTVTIGKTPDGEVDFVAQKQNDRLYVQVTQEIKSEKTEKREYERLLEIRDNYPKYVLRTDEFAGGNYQGIKSMHIADFLLSIEY
;
A
#
# COMPACT_ATOMS: atom_id res chain seq x y z
N MET A 1 -8.88 5.69 -20.01
CA MET A 1 -8.39 5.41 -18.61
C MET A 1 -7.22 6.33 -18.32
N ILE A 2 -7.05 6.74 -17.05
CA ILE A 2 -5.89 7.56 -16.65
C ILE A 2 -4.74 6.59 -16.40
N ASN A 3 -3.62 6.79 -17.12
CA ASN A 3 -2.50 5.87 -17.09
C ASN A 3 -1.76 5.89 -15.74
N ARG A 4 -1.24 4.73 -15.33
CA ARG A 4 -0.40 4.54 -14.13
C ARG A 4 0.96 3.93 -14.53
N PRO A 5 1.82 4.69 -15.21
CA PRO A 5 3.04 4.17 -15.84
C PRO A 5 3.99 3.52 -14.83
N LEU A 6 4.04 4.04 -13.60
CA LEU A 6 4.86 3.48 -12.53
C LEU A 6 4.64 1.96 -12.31
N TYR A 7 3.41 1.49 -12.50
CA TYR A 7 3.07 0.06 -12.37
C TYR A 7 3.06 -0.65 -13.71
N VAL A 8 2.38 -0.06 -14.70
CA VAL A 8 2.22 -0.70 -16.02
C VAL A 8 3.58 -1.00 -16.64
N ASP A 9 4.51 -0.04 -16.67
CA ASP A 9 5.82 -0.22 -17.30
C ASP A 9 6.68 -1.24 -16.53
N LYS A 10 6.62 -1.23 -15.19
CA LYS A 10 7.33 -2.23 -14.38
C LYS A 10 6.82 -3.65 -14.60
N ILE A 11 5.49 -3.82 -14.77
CA ILE A 11 4.89 -5.14 -15.00
C ILE A 11 5.17 -5.60 -16.43
N MET A 12 5.04 -4.69 -17.41
CA MET A 12 5.32 -4.97 -18.82
C MET A 12 6.76 -5.42 -19.07
N ALA A 13 7.74 -4.97 -18.25
CA ALA A 13 9.12 -5.44 -18.33
C ALA A 13 9.28 -6.96 -18.10
N TYR A 14 8.25 -7.62 -17.55
CA TYR A 14 8.20 -9.08 -17.34
C TYR A 14 7.28 -9.79 -18.33
N THR A 15 6.76 -9.11 -19.34
CA THR A 15 5.98 -9.73 -20.42
C THR A 15 6.84 -10.72 -21.16
N ASP A 16 6.25 -11.83 -21.59
CA ASP A 16 6.91 -12.94 -22.31
C ASP A 16 8.04 -13.63 -21.52
N THR A 17 8.07 -13.45 -20.21
CA THR A 17 8.97 -14.19 -19.31
C THR A 17 8.24 -15.38 -18.66
N PRO A 18 8.97 -16.38 -18.13
CA PRO A 18 8.36 -17.52 -17.47
C PRO A 18 7.76 -17.20 -16.08
N PHE A 19 7.81 -15.94 -15.66
CA PHE A 19 7.32 -15.53 -14.35
C PHE A 19 5.83 -15.20 -14.37
N VAL A 20 5.09 -15.72 -13.40
CA VAL A 20 3.72 -15.27 -13.09
C VAL A 20 3.78 -13.86 -12.47
N LYS A 21 3.06 -12.90 -13.03
CA LYS A 21 2.97 -11.53 -12.50
C LYS A 21 1.84 -11.47 -11.48
N VAL A 22 2.19 -11.31 -10.22
CA VAL A 22 1.24 -11.30 -9.10
C VAL A 22 1.04 -9.87 -8.61
N LEU A 23 -0.16 -9.31 -8.84
CA LEU A 23 -0.53 -7.96 -8.41
C LEU A 23 -1.32 -8.04 -7.10
N THR A 24 -0.78 -7.43 -6.05
CA THR A 24 -1.42 -7.40 -4.73
C THR A 24 -1.65 -5.96 -4.27
N GLY A 25 -2.52 -5.77 -3.31
CA GLY A 25 -2.78 -4.45 -2.73
C GLY A 25 -4.21 -4.34 -2.17
N VAL A 26 -4.46 -3.28 -1.43
CA VAL A 26 -5.76 -3.04 -0.79
C VAL A 26 -6.92 -3.08 -1.81
N ARG A 27 -8.09 -3.49 -1.36
CA ARG A 27 -9.31 -3.46 -2.19
C ARG A 27 -9.52 -2.06 -2.78
N ARG A 28 -9.90 -1.97 -4.07
CA ARG A 28 -10.13 -0.70 -4.80
C ARG A 28 -8.90 0.18 -5.05
N CYS A 29 -7.66 -0.28 -4.87
CA CYS A 29 -6.46 0.49 -5.24
C CYS A 29 -6.17 0.52 -6.75
N GLY A 30 -6.96 -0.19 -7.58
CA GLY A 30 -6.88 -0.15 -9.05
C GLY A 30 -6.20 -1.34 -9.71
N LYS A 31 -6.02 -2.49 -9.05
CA LYS A 31 -5.42 -3.71 -9.62
C LYS A 31 -6.06 -4.14 -10.94
N SER A 32 -7.39 -4.34 -10.94
CA SER A 32 -8.14 -4.73 -12.14
C SER A 32 -8.04 -3.71 -13.28
N THR A 33 -7.93 -2.42 -12.94
CA THR A 33 -7.73 -1.35 -13.92
C THR A 33 -6.33 -1.42 -14.53
N ILE A 34 -5.30 -1.72 -13.73
CA ILE A 34 -3.94 -1.94 -14.23
C ILE A 34 -3.90 -3.15 -15.17
N LEU A 35 -4.59 -4.26 -14.85
CA LEU A 35 -4.71 -5.39 -15.80
C LEU A 35 -5.30 -4.94 -17.15
N LYS A 36 -6.36 -4.12 -17.12
CA LYS A 36 -6.97 -3.58 -18.36
C LYS A 36 -5.98 -2.71 -19.15
N MET A 37 -5.20 -1.86 -18.47
CA MET A 37 -4.17 -1.05 -19.13
C MET A 37 -3.09 -1.92 -19.79
N ILE A 38 -2.68 -3.00 -19.11
CA ILE A 38 -1.71 -3.96 -19.68
C ILE A 38 -2.31 -4.66 -20.91
N MET A 39 -3.56 -5.12 -20.85
CA MET A 39 -4.24 -5.73 -22.01
C MET A 39 -4.32 -4.76 -23.20
N GLU A 40 -4.71 -3.50 -22.97
CA GLU A 40 -4.75 -2.46 -24.01
C GLU A 40 -3.35 -2.22 -24.60
N LYS A 41 -2.31 -2.14 -23.76
CA LYS A 41 -0.93 -1.93 -24.19
C LYS A 41 -0.40 -3.11 -25.00
N LEU A 42 -0.69 -4.35 -24.61
CA LEU A 42 -0.36 -5.56 -25.39
C LEU A 42 -0.99 -5.52 -26.78
N GLN A 43 -2.25 -5.11 -26.90
CA GLN A 43 -2.93 -5.01 -28.19
C GLN A 43 -2.38 -3.88 -29.05
N GLN A 44 -2.22 -2.68 -28.47
CA GLN A 44 -1.90 -1.47 -29.24
C GLN A 44 -0.42 -1.32 -29.56
N GLU A 45 0.47 -1.66 -28.62
CA GLU A 45 1.92 -1.47 -28.76
C GLU A 45 2.65 -2.75 -29.20
N HIS A 46 2.18 -3.93 -28.75
CA HIS A 46 2.80 -5.22 -29.08
C HIS A 46 2.06 -5.99 -30.18
N GLY A 47 0.92 -5.48 -30.67
CA GLY A 47 0.16 -6.08 -31.75
C GLY A 47 -0.43 -7.46 -31.43
N ILE A 48 -0.64 -7.76 -30.14
CA ILE A 48 -1.18 -9.05 -29.72
C ILE A 48 -2.67 -9.12 -30.10
N PRO A 49 -3.10 -10.12 -30.89
CA PRO A 49 -4.50 -10.29 -31.26
C PRO A 49 -5.41 -10.51 -30.05
N SER A 50 -6.63 -9.99 -30.11
CA SER A 50 -7.60 -10.07 -28.99
C SER A 50 -7.94 -11.50 -28.57
N GLU A 51 -7.97 -12.44 -29.49
CA GLU A 51 -8.22 -13.86 -29.24
C GLU A 51 -7.13 -14.54 -28.42
N ARG A 52 -5.94 -13.95 -28.32
CA ARG A 52 -4.83 -14.41 -27.44
C ARG A 52 -4.88 -13.81 -26.06
N ILE A 53 -5.78 -12.86 -25.79
CA ILE A 53 -5.92 -12.20 -24.50
C ILE A 53 -7.17 -12.74 -23.82
N VAL A 54 -6.99 -13.51 -22.77
CA VAL A 54 -8.06 -14.11 -21.97
C VAL A 54 -8.12 -13.45 -20.61
N SER A 55 -9.28 -12.88 -20.27
CA SER A 55 -9.51 -12.25 -18.97
C SER A 55 -10.68 -12.93 -18.24
N MET A 56 -10.45 -13.30 -16.97
CA MET A 56 -11.47 -13.90 -16.10
C MET A 56 -11.43 -13.22 -14.75
N ARG A 57 -12.59 -12.84 -14.20
CA ARG A 57 -12.73 -12.15 -12.90
C ARG A 57 -13.56 -12.99 -11.94
N PHE A 58 -12.90 -13.63 -10.98
CA PHE A 58 -13.46 -14.66 -10.11
C PHE A 58 -14.35 -14.16 -8.96
N ASP A 59 -14.49 -12.84 -8.76
CA ASP A 59 -15.49 -12.26 -7.88
C ASP A 59 -16.85 -12.02 -8.56
N SER A 60 -17.04 -12.54 -9.81
CA SER A 60 -18.30 -12.51 -10.55
C SER A 60 -19.20 -13.69 -10.17
N MET A 61 -20.52 -13.46 -10.20
CA MET A 61 -21.55 -14.50 -10.04
C MET A 61 -21.39 -15.66 -11.04
N ASP A 62 -20.78 -15.41 -12.21
CA ASP A 62 -20.51 -16.45 -13.22
C ASP A 62 -19.58 -17.55 -12.69
N TYR A 63 -18.86 -17.28 -11.62
CA TYR A 63 -17.85 -18.15 -11.01
C TYR A 63 -18.13 -18.46 -9.53
N GLU A 64 -19.35 -18.15 -9.04
CA GLU A 64 -19.76 -18.50 -7.69
C GLU A 64 -19.68 -20.03 -7.50
N ASP A 65 -19.18 -20.49 -6.38
CA ASP A 65 -18.95 -21.91 -6.04
C ASP A 65 -18.00 -22.68 -6.99
N MET A 66 -17.27 -21.99 -7.88
CA MET A 66 -16.30 -22.63 -8.77
C MET A 66 -15.17 -23.28 -7.97
N THR A 67 -14.88 -24.55 -8.28
CA THR A 67 -13.71 -25.25 -7.71
C THR A 67 -12.44 -24.97 -8.52
N ALA A 68 -11.26 -25.24 -7.93
CA ALA A 68 -9.98 -25.16 -8.65
C ALA A 68 -9.97 -26.03 -9.94
N LYS A 69 -10.63 -27.18 -9.93
CA LYS A 69 -10.74 -28.06 -11.09
C LYS A 69 -11.59 -27.45 -12.19
N ASP A 70 -12.69 -26.79 -11.84
CA ASP A 70 -13.55 -26.07 -12.78
C ASP A 70 -12.84 -24.87 -13.37
N MET A 71 -12.12 -24.10 -12.52
CA MET A 71 -11.27 -22.99 -12.97
C MET A 71 -10.25 -23.46 -13.99
N PHE A 72 -9.52 -24.56 -13.70
CA PHE A 72 -8.54 -25.10 -14.63
C PHE A 72 -9.17 -25.46 -15.98
N LYS A 73 -10.33 -26.15 -15.97
CA LYS A 73 -11.07 -26.52 -17.16
C LYS A 73 -11.52 -25.29 -17.96
N ALA A 74 -12.15 -24.32 -17.29
CA ALA A 74 -12.66 -23.10 -17.92
C ALA A 74 -11.55 -22.24 -18.55
N VAL A 75 -10.36 -22.16 -17.91
CA VAL A 75 -9.20 -21.48 -18.50
C VAL A 75 -8.67 -22.26 -19.68
N LYS A 76 -8.51 -23.57 -19.56
CA LYS A 76 -7.99 -24.44 -20.62
C LYS A 76 -8.82 -24.36 -21.92
N GLU A 77 -10.13 -24.31 -21.81
CA GLU A 77 -11.06 -24.19 -22.96
C GLU A 77 -10.88 -22.86 -23.73
N LYS A 78 -10.28 -21.85 -23.11
CA LYS A 78 -10.04 -20.52 -23.71
C LYS A 78 -8.62 -20.36 -24.27
N LEU A 79 -7.72 -21.32 -24.07
CA LEU A 79 -6.37 -21.24 -24.59
C LEU A 79 -6.38 -21.36 -26.11
N VAL A 80 -5.55 -20.55 -26.78
CA VAL A 80 -5.39 -20.66 -28.22
C VAL A 80 -4.66 -21.97 -28.59
N PRO A 81 -5.03 -22.61 -29.71
CA PRO A 81 -4.40 -23.87 -30.13
C PRO A 81 -2.90 -23.73 -30.47
N THR A 82 -2.49 -22.57 -30.94
CA THR A 82 -1.12 -22.29 -31.36
C THR A 82 -0.63 -20.92 -30.89
N GLY A 83 0.57 -20.89 -30.34
CA GLY A 83 1.21 -19.69 -29.83
C GLY A 83 0.78 -19.34 -28.40
N ARG A 84 1.39 -18.29 -27.86
CA ARG A 84 1.21 -17.89 -26.47
C ARG A 84 -0.14 -17.24 -26.19
N THR A 85 -0.81 -17.67 -25.11
CA THR A 85 -2.01 -17.02 -24.56
C THR A 85 -1.63 -16.13 -23.39
N TYR A 86 -2.13 -14.89 -23.37
CA TYR A 86 -1.95 -13.94 -22.27
C TYR A 86 -3.17 -14.06 -21.34
N LEU A 87 -2.95 -14.59 -20.13
CA LEU A 87 -4.01 -14.89 -19.17
C LEU A 87 -4.06 -13.83 -18.07
N PHE A 88 -5.20 -13.19 -17.91
CA PHE A 88 -5.49 -12.20 -16.88
C PHE A 88 -6.54 -12.74 -15.92
N LEU A 89 -6.10 -13.22 -14.76
CA LEU A 89 -6.93 -13.86 -13.76
C LEU A 89 -7.09 -12.92 -12.57
N ASP A 90 -8.25 -12.26 -12.48
CA ASP A 90 -8.52 -11.22 -11.50
C ASP A 90 -9.24 -11.79 -10.27
N GLU A 91 -8.83 -11.36 -9.07
CA GLU A 91 -9.33 -11.79 -7.75
C GLU A 91 -9.29 -13.32 -7.55
N VAL A 92 -8.17 -13.97 -7.94
CA VAL A 92 -8.01 -15.45 -7.92
C VAL A 92 -8.20 -16.06 -6.53
N GLN A 93 -8.01 -15.30 -5.44
CA GLN A 93 -8.18 -15.78 -4.07
C GLN A 93 -9.64 -16.13 -3.72
N GLU A 94 -10.60 -15.84 -4.59
CA GLU A 94 -11.98 -16.31 -4.43
C GLU A 94 -12.13 -17.81 -4.72
N ILE A 95 -11.15 -18.42 -5.41
CA ILE A 95 -11.13 -19.87 -5.70
C ILE A 95 -10.15 -20.56 -4.76
N GLU A 96 -10.62 -21.50 -3.95
CA GLU A 96 -9.75 -22.28 -3.07
C GLU A 96 -8.84 -23.21 -3.89
N GLY A 97 -7.52 -23.18 -3.63
CA GLY A 97 -6.53 -23.99 -4.36
C GLY A 97 -6.14 -23.45 -5.74
N TRP A 98 -6.43 -22.19 -6.03
CA TRP A 98 -6.06 -21.50 -7.27
C TRP A 98 -4.55 -21.55 -7.55
N GLU A 99 -3.69 -21.66 -6.54
CA GLU A 99 -2.23 -21.71 -6.67
C GLU A 99 -1.79 -22.93 -7.48
N LYS A 100 -2.47 -24.07 -7.29
CA LYS A 100 -2.21 -25.30 -8.06
C LYS A 100 -2.59 -25.13 -9.53
N VAL A 101 -3.70 -24.42 -9.78
CA VAL A 101 -4.18 -24.13 -11.13
C VAL A 101 -3.18 -23.26 -11.87
N VAL A 102 -2.77 -22.14 -11.25
CA VAL A 102 -1.78 -21.21 -11.81
C VAL A 102 -0.45 -21.89 -12.08
N ASN A 103 0.02 -22.74 -11.15
CA ASN A 103 1.25 -23.51 -11.34
C ASN A 103 1.15 -24.48 -12.53
N SER A 104 0.05 -25.24 -12.66
CA SER A 104 -0.16 -26.17 -13.78
C SER A 104 -0.24 -25.42 -15.11
N LEU A 105 -0.97 -24.29 -15.16
CA LEU A 105 -1.03 -23.45 -16.35
C LEU A 105 0.34 -22.92 -16.77
N ALA A 106 1.12 -22.42 -15.83
CA ALA A 106 2.45 -21.89 -16.08
C ALA A 106 3.49 -22.95 -16.49
N THR A 107 3.26 -24.23 -16.10
CA THR A 107 4.21 -25.32 -16.37
C THR A 107 3.88 -26.07 -17.64
N ASP A 108 2.59 -26.30 -17.90
CA ASP A 108 2.13 -27.25 -18.92
C ASP A 108 1.70 -26.58 -20.23
N TYR A 109 1.54 -25.23 -20.24
CA TYR A 109 1.02 -24.49 -21.41
C TYR A 109 1.89 -23.28 -21.75
N ASP A 110 1.86 -22.87 -23.02
CA ASP A 110 2.52 -21.63 -23.47
C ASP A 110 1.63 -20.43 -23.14
N VAL A 111 1.76 -19.96 -21.90
CA VAL A 111 0.97 -18.86 -21.37
C VAL A 111 1.83 -17.78 -20.73
N ASP A 112 1.34 -16.55 -20.77
CA ASP A 112 1.86 -15.43 -20.01
C ASP A 112 0.82 -15.00 -18.97
N LEU A 113 1.12 -15.18 -17.67
CA LEU A 113 0.16 -15.14 -16.57
C LEU A 113 0.27 -13.86 -15.74
N TYR A 114 -0.89 -13.21 -15.59
CA TYR A 114 -1.11 -12.05 -14.73
C TYR A 114 -2.25 -12.38 -13.76
N VAL A 115 -1.98 -12.33 -12.46
CA VAL A 115 -2.96 -12.66 -11.43
C VAL A 115 -3.10 -11.51 -10.44
N THR A 116 -4.30 -11.26 -9.93
CA THR A 116 -4.51 -10.28 -8.87
C THR A 116 -5.18 -10.87 -7.64
N GLY A 117 -4.98 -10.18 -6.52
CA GLY A 117 -5.73 -10.41 -5.29
C GLY A 117 -5.61 -9.31 -4.27
N SER A 118 -6.65 -9.19 -3.46
CA SER A 118 -6.77 -8.15 -2.42
C SER A 118 -6.24 -8.56 -1.05
N ASN A 119 -5.63 -9.74 -0.93
CA ASN A 119 -5.14 -10.27 0.35
C ASN A 119 -3.68 -10.74 0.26
N SER A 120 -2.88 -10.51 1.31
CA SER A 120 -1.48 -10.94 1.38
C SER A 120 -1.29 -12.46 1.46
N ARG A 121 -2.36 -13.26 1.62
CA ARG A 121 -2.30 -14.71 1.40
C ARG A 121 -1.81 -15.06 0.01
N MET A 122 -1.98 -14.16 -0.97
CA MET A 122 -1.34 -14.25 -2.28
C MET A 122 0.20 -14.16 -2.24
N MET A 123 0.77 -13.88 -1.07
CA MET A 123 2.22 -13.88 -0.79
C MET A 123 2.56 -14.91 0.29
N SER A 124 1.63 -15.86 0.58
CA SER A 124 1.77 -16.90 1.61
C SER A 124 2.80 -17.95 1.22
N SER A 125 3.15 -18.79 2.21
CA SER A 125 4.00 -19.96 2.03
C SER A 125 3.48 -20.91 0.94
N GLU A 126 2.19 -20.91 0.64
CA GLU A 126 1.58 -21.77 -0.40
C GLU A 126 2.00 -21.31 -1.80
N ILE A 127 1.96 -20.01 -2.11
CA ILE A 127 2.50 -19.50 -3.39
C ILE A 127 4.00 -19.75 -3.47
N ALA A 128 4.73 -19.45 -2.39
CA ALA A 128 6.15 -19.73 -2.33
C ALA A 128 6.45 -21.23 -2.54
N THR A 129 5.56 -22.12 -2.11
CA THR A 129 5.69 -23.57 -2.30
C THR A 129 5.37 -24.01 -3.72
N TYR A 130 4.22 -23.59 -4.28
CA TYR A 130 3.77 -24.02 -5.61
C TYR A 130 4.46 -23.29 -6.76
N LEU A 131 4.73 -21.98 -6.58
CA LEU A 131 5.36 -21.15 -7.61
C LEU A 131 6.81 -20.79 -7.29
N THR A 132 7.53 -21.66 -6.56
CA THR A 132 8.90 -21.41 -6.09
C THR A 132 9.81 -20.87 -7.21
N GLY A 133 10.24 -19.61 -7.05
CA GLY A 133 11.13 -18.94 -8.03
C GLY A 133 10.51 -18.62 -9.38
N ARG A 134 9.18 -18.80 -9.56
CA ARG A 134 8.48 -18.60 -10.84
C ARG A 134 7.46 -17.48 -10.83
N TYR A 135 7.52 -16.56 -9.86
CA TYR A 135 6.65 -15.40 -9.85
C TYR A 135 7.39 -14.11 -9.50
N VAL A 136 6.85 -13.00 -9.94
CA VAL A 136 7.25 -11.65 -9.55
C VAL A 136 6.05 -10.93 -8.99
N SER A 137 6.19 -10.34 -7.80
CA SER A 137 5.10 -9.66 -7.13
C SER A 137 5.21 -8.14 -7.26
N PHE A 138 4.05 -7.52 -7.52
CA PHE A 138 3.89 -6.09 -7.64
C PHE A 138 2.87 -5.62 -6.61
N ARG A 139 3.30 -4.82 -5.65
CA ARG A 139 2.39 -4.21 -4.69
C ARG A 139 1.83 -2.93 -5.28
N ILE A 140 0.51 -2.90 -5.44
CA ILE A 140 -0.24 -1.76 -5.96
C ILE A 140 -0.76 -0.97 -4.77
N TYR A 141 -0.35 0.29 -4.68
CA TYR A 141 -0.82 1.25 -3.69
C TYR A 141 -1.97 2.08 -4.27
N THR A 142 -2.69 2.82 -3.42
CA THR A 142 -3.57 3.90 -3.85
C THR A 142 -2.77 4.94 -4.64
N LEU A 143 -3.38 5.95 -5.23
CA LEU A 143 -2.67 6.95 -6.03
C LEU A 143 -1.53 7.58 -5.23
N SER A 144 -0.37 7.77 -5.85
CA SER A 144 0.66 8.67 -5.34
C SER A 144 0.18 10.11 -5.43
N PHE A 145 0.88 11.04 -4.79
CA PHE A 145 0.57 12.46 -4.94
C PHE A 145 0.68 12.92 -6.41
N GLN A 146 1.69 12.43 -7.13
CA GLN A 146 1.82 12.68 -8.57
C GLN A 146 0.63 12.13 -9.36
N GLU A 147 0.23 10.88 -9.12
CA GLU A 147 -0.94 10.27 -9.78
C GLU A 147 -2.23 11.01 -9.42
N TYR A 148 -2.40 11.43 -8.15
CA TYR A 148 -3.53 12.25 -7.73
C TYR A 148 -3.64 13.55 -8.54
N LEU A 149 -2.54 14.27 -8.74
CA LEU A 149 -2.51 15.47 -9.55
C LEU A 149 -2.91 15.19 -11.01
N GLU A 150 -2.43 14.08 -11.59
CA GLU A 150 -2.81 13.69 -12.96
C GLU A 150 -4.31 13.33 -13.07
N PHE A 151 -4.88 12.68 -12.04
CA PHE A 151 -6.31 12.42 -11.98
C PHE A 151 -7.11 13.74 -11.86
N LYS A 152 -6.70 14.63 -10.99
CA LYS A 152 -7.36 15.92 -10.75
C LYS A 152 -7.38 16.79 -12.01
N LYS A 153 -6.32 16.81 -12.80
CA LYS A 153 -6.24 17.52 -14.09
C LYS A 153 -7.33 17.16 -15.10
N GLN A 154 -7.97 15.98 -14.96
CA GLN A 154 -9.02 15.55 -15.89
C GLN A 154 -10.34 16.31 -15.72
N TYR A 155 -10.58 16.94 -14.58
CA TYR A 155 -11.85 17.59 -14.27
C TYR A 155 -11.72 18.98 -13.66
N THR A 156 -10.50 19.39 -13.23
CA THR A 156 -10.26 20.74 -12.70
C THR A 156 -8.82 21.20 -12.91
N GLN A 157 -8.59 22.47 -12.80
CA GLN A 157 -7.24 23.02 -12.89
C GLN A 157 -6.51 22.82 -11.55
N VAL A 158 -5.34 22.18 -11.62
CA VAL A 158 -4.41 22.11 -10.49
C VAL A 158 -3.79 23.50 -10.29
N LYS A 159 -3.93 24.02 -9.09
CA LYS A 159 -3.49 25.38 -8.75
C LYS A 159 -2.07 25.35 -8.17
N ASP A 160 -1.98 25.42 -6.87
CA ASP A 160 -0.73 25.39 -6.12
C ASP A 160 -0.47 23.97 -5.57
N ILE A 161 0.70 23.43 -5.86
CA ILE A 161 1.10 22.06 -5.46
C ILE A 161 1.11 21.90 -3.94
N HIS A 162 1.52 22.92 -3.21
CA HIS A 162 1.56 22.86 -1.74
C HIS A 162 0.14 22.84 -1.14
N ALA A 163 -0.79 23.60 -1.71
CA ALA A 163 -2.20 23.57 -1.33
C ALA A 163 -2.85 22.21 -1.71
N GLU A 164 -2.49 21.66 -2.87
CA GLU A 164 -2.98 20.34 -3.32
C GLU A 164 -2.54 19.20 -2.39
N LEU A 165 -1.38 19.31 -1.75
CA LEU A 165 -0.95 18.35 -0.76
C LEU A 165 -1.92 18.28 0.44
N ALA A 166 -2.46 19.41 0.89
CA ALA A 166 -3.44 19.43 1.97
C ALA A 166 -4.73 18.69 1.60
N ASP A 167 -5.21 18.87 0.36
CA ASP A 167 -6.35 18.14 -0.17
C ASP A 167 -6.06 16.64 -0.29
N TYR A 168 -4.89 16.27 -0.83
CA TYR A 168 -4.48 14.88 -0.96
C TYR A 168 -4.40 14.16 0.40
N ILE A 169 -3.90 14.83 1.44
CA ILE A 169 -3.86 14.28 2.81
C ILE A 169 -5.27 14.01 3.33
N ARG A 170 -6.23 14.91 3.05
CA ARG A 170 -7.63 14.79 3.51
C ARG A 170 -8.43 13.77 2.72
N LEU A 171 -8.32 13.82 1.39
CA LEU A 171 -9.13 13.02 0.48
C LEU A 171 -8.51 11.67 0.14
N GLY A 172 -7.21 11.49 0.43
CA GLY A 172 -6.47 10.27 0.14
C GLY A 172 -6.24 10.05 -1.35
N GLY A 173 -5.87 8.82 -1.71
CA GLY A 173 -5.51 8.42 -3.05
C GLY A 173 -6.33 7.22 -3.60
N PHE A 174 -7.50 6.90 -3.07
CA PHE A 174 -8.32 5.86 -3.70
C PHE A 174 -8.76 6.30 -5.10
N PRO A 175 -8.43 5.57 -6.19
CA PRO A 175 -8.72 6.04 -7.54
C PRO A 175 -10.20 6.38 -7.79
N ALA A 176 -11.12 5.68 -7.15
CA ALA A 176 -12.55 5.89 -7.32
C ALA A 176 -13.03 7.27 -6.83
N THR A 177 -12.31 7.89 -5.89
CA THR A 177 -12.66 9.21 -5.34
C THR A 177 -12.09 10.38 -6.16
N HIS A 178 -11.38 10.09 -7.26
CA HIS A 178 -10.73 11.09 -8.12
C HIS A 178 -11.10 10.94 -9.59
N LEU A 179 -12.23 10.30 -9.90
CA LEU A 179 -12.72 10.16 -11.29
C LEU A 179 -13.44 11.41 -11.79
N ARG A 180 -13.92 12.24 -10.88
CA ARG A 180 -14.54 13.55 -11.09
C ARG A 180 -14.37 14.37 -9.81
N GLU A 181 -14.83 15.60 -9.83
CA GLU A 181 -14.93 16.40 -8.61
C GLU A 181 -16.02 15.84 -7.69
N TYR A 182 -15.64 15.51 -6.48
CA TYR A 182 -16.51 15.09 -5.39
C TYR A 182 -16.36 16.04 -4.20
N SER A 183 -17.42 16.27 -3.47
CA SER A 183 -17.33 16.91 -2.16
C SER A 183 -16.60 16.00 -1.17
N GLN A 184 -16.05 16.58 -0.11
CA GLN A 184 -15.37 15.82 0.95
C GLN A 184 -16.28 14.74 1.56
N ASP A 185 -17.57 15.03 1.77
CA ASP A 185 -18.54 14.08 2.32
C ASP A 185 -18.81 12.90 1.38
N GLU A 186 -18.87 13.15 0.06
CA GLU A 186 -18.99 12.08 -0.95
C GLU A 186 -17.74 11.20 -0.94
N VAL A 187 -16.54 11.79 -0.89
CA VAL A 187 -15.28 11.03 -0.77
C VAL A 187 -15.29 10.16 0.48
N TYR A 188 -15.62 10.70 1.63
CA TYR A 188 -15.65 9.93 2.88
C TYR A 188 -16.71 8.84 2.89
N THR A 189 -17.84 9.06 2.21
CA THR A 189 -18.85 8.03 2.01
C THR A 189 -18.31 6.87 1.18
N ILE A 190 -17.70 7.17 0.01
CA ILE A 190 -17.07 6.15 -0.85
C ILE A 190 -15.97 5.37 -0.09
N VAL A 191 -15.11 6.08 0.64
CA VAL A 191 -13.99 5.45 1.37
C VAL A 191 -14.52 4.60 2.54
N ARG A 192 -15.58 5.04 3.22
CA ARG A 192 -16.24 4.25 4.27
C ARG A 192 -16.84 2.96 3.72
N ASP A 193 -17.42 2.99 2.54
CA ASP A 193 -17.94 1.80 1.87
C ASP A 193 -16.80 0.84 1.45
N ILE A 194 -15.67 1.38 0.99
CA ILE A 194 -14.46 0.58 0.71
C ILE A 194 -13.96 -0.07 2.01
N TYR A 195 -13.87 0.69 3.10
CA TYR A 195 -13.48 0.20 4.42
C TYR A 195 -14.42 -0.92 4.90
N ASN A 196 -15.73 -0.67 4.92
CA ASN A 196 -16.73 -1.64 5.35
C ASN A 196 -16.67 -2.93 4.53
N SER A 197 -16.59 -2.80 3.20
CA SER A 197 -16.45 -3.94 2.29
C SER A 197 -15.16 -4.74 2.59
N THR A 198 -14.03 -4.07 2.82
CA THR A 198 -12.76 -4.74 3.14
C THR A 198 -12.82 -5.43 4.50
N ILE A 199 -13.34 -4.75 5.54
CA ILE A 199 -13.51 -5.34 6.88
C ILE A 199 -14.42 -6.57 6.81
N PHE A 200 -15.57 -6.44 6.14
CA PHE A 200 -16.56 -7.52 6.13
C PHE A 200 -16.10 -8.70 5.26
N SER A 201 -15.72 -8.45 4.02
CA SER A 201 -15.38 -9.52 3.06
C SER A 201 -14.01 -10.14 3.31
N ASP A 202 -12.97 -9.29 3.45
CA ASP A 202 -11.58 -9.77 3.48
C ASP A 202 -11.13 -10.15 4.90
N ILE A 203 -11.80 -9.66 5.96
CA ILE A 203 -11.41 -9.93 7.33
C ILE A 203 -12.47 -10.78 8.06
N VAL A 204 -13.70 -10.29 8.21
CA VAL A 204 -14.72 -10.96 9.03
C VAL A 204 -15.17 -12.27 8.40
N LYS A 205 -15.70 -12.25 7.18
CA LYS A 205 -16.21 -13.45 6.47
C LYS A 205 -15.12 -14.49 6.30
N ARG A 206 -13.96 -14.09 5.79
CA ARG A 206 -12.84 -14.98 5.46
C ARG A 206 -12.17 -15.61 6.67
N ASN A 207 -12.15 -14.94 7.83
CA ASN A 207 -11.56 -15.45 9.06
C ASN A 207 -12.61 -15.88 10.11
N GLN A 208 -13.89 -15.90 9.74
CA GLN A 208 -15.00 -16.29 10.60
C GLN A 208 -15.02 -15.55 11.96
N ILE A 209 -14.73 -14.22 11.93
CA ILE A 209 -14.69 -13.42 13.15
C ILE A 209 -16.10 -13.25 13.69
N ARG A 210 -16.34 -13.69 14.94
CA ARG A 210 -17.63 -13.61 15.62
C ARG A 210 -17.82 -12.30 16.42
N LYS A 211 -16.70 -11.73 16.94
CA LYS A 211 -16.73 -10.53 17.81
C LYS A 211 -16.33 -9.29 17.01
N ILE A 212 -17.26 -8.85 16.14
CA ILE A 212 -17.02 -7.72 15.22
C ILE A 212 -16.79 -6.42 15.98
N ASP A 213 -17.52 -6.20 17.09
CA ASP A 213 -17.38 -5.04 17.96
C ASP A 213 -15.96 -4.90 18.56
N GLN A 214 -15.32 -6.02 18.91
CA GLN A 214 -13.93 -6.02 19.38
C GLN A 214 -12.96 -5.66 18.26
N LEU A 215 -13.16 -6.19 17.06
CA LEU A 215 -12.37 -5.82 15.89
C LEU A 215 -12.48 -4.32 15.60
N GLU A 216 -13.70 -3.75 15.59
CA GLU A 216 -13.91 -2.33 15.35
C GLU A 216 -13.20 -1.44 16.37
N ARG A 217 -13.20 -1.83 17.66
CA ARG A 217 -12.47 -1.10 18.71
C ARG A 217 -10.95 -1.11 18.47
N VAL A 218 -10.40 -2.25 18.08
CA VAL A 218 -8.97 -2.36 17.72
C VAL A 218 -8.66 -1.50 16.50
N VAL A 219 -9.51 -1.53 15.47
CA VAL A 219 -9.37 -0.69 14.27
C VAL A 219 -9.37 0.80 14.64
N ARG A 220 -10.37 1.26 15.40
CA ARG A 220 -10.47 2.67 15.81
C ARG A 220 -9.25 3.13 16.61
N TYR A 221 -8.78 2.32 17.55
CA TYR A 221 -7.57 2.63 18.29
C TYR A 221 -6.36 2.74 17.37
N THR A 222 -6.17 1.76 16.47
CA THR A 222 -5.05 1.73 15.54
C THR A 222 -5.06 2.93 14.60
N PHE A 223 -6.22 3.27 14.03
CA PHE A 223 -6.37 4.41 13.13
C PHE A 223 -6.14 5.76 13.83
N ALA A 224 -6.55 5.87 15.10
CA ALA A 224 -6.29 7.06 15.91
C ALA A 224 -4.79 7.24 16.23
N ASN A 225 -4.04 6.12 16.31
CA ASN A 225 -2.63 6.11 16.71
C ASN A 225 -1.66 5.84 15.55
N VAL A 226 -2.08 6.05 14.30
CA VAL A 226 -1.19 5.99 13.13
C VAL A 226 0.03 6.88 13.33
N GLY A 227 1.22 6.39 12.97
CA GLY A 227 2.48 7.10 13.18
C GLY A 227 3.03 7.09 14.62
N ASN A 228 2.23 6.68 15.59
CA ASN A 228 2.70 6.49 16.97
C ASN A 228 3.18 5.06 17.20
N SER A 229 4.18 4.91 18.06
CA SER A 229 4.63 3.59 18.50
C SER A 229 3.66 2.98 19.50
N PHE A 230 3.14 1.80 19.22
CA PHE A 230 2.31 1.05 20.16
C PHE A 230 2.51 -0.47 20.01
N SER A 231 1.92 -1.23 20.92
CA SER A 231 1.93 -2.70 20.92
C SER A 231 0.54 -3.24 21.15
N ALA A 232 0.31 -4.52 20.84
CA ALA A 232 -0.94 -5.20 21.17
C ALA A 232 -1.28 -5.09 22.67
N LYS A 233 -0.24 -5.12 23.53
CA LYS A 233 -0.38 -4.91 24.98
C LYS A 233 -0.88 -3.51 25.31
N SER A 234 -0.41 -2.47 24.62
CA SER A 234 -0.88 -1.10 24.81
C SER A 234 -2.36 -0.96 24.47
N ILE A 235 -2.80 -1.56 23.36
CA ILE A 235 -4.20 -1.59 22.94
C ILE A 235 -5.06 -2.33 23.97
N SER A 236 -4.64 -3.53 24.39
CA SER A 236 -5.36 -4.34 25.37
C SER A 236 -5.52 -3.58 26.70
N ASN A 237 -4.45 -2.95 27.19
CA ASN A 237 -4.49 -2.16 28.41
C ASN A 237 -5.44 -0.96 28.30
N TYR A 238 -5.40 -0.23 27.20
CA TYR A 238 -6.33 0.86 26.94
C TYR A 238 -7.78 0.37 26.90
N LEU A 239 -8.08 -0.68 26.15
CA LEU A 239 -9.42 -1.22 26.07
C LEU A 239 -9.93 -1.73 27.41
N LYS A 240 -9.06 -2.33 28.22
CA LYS A 240 -9.39 -2.73 29.60
C LYS A 240 -9.74 -1.51 30.49
N SER A 241 -9.01 -0.39 30.35
CA SER A 241 -9.26 0.84 31.13
C SER A 241 -10.63 1.48 30.82
N VAL A 242 -11.18 1.22 29.64
CA VAL A 242 -12.53 1.69 29.22
C VAL A 242 -13.60 0.59 29.29
N ASN A 243 -13.38 -0.44 30.11
CA ASN A 243 -14.28 -1.57 30.36
C ASN A 243 -14.61 -2.43 29.13
N HIS A 244 -13.68 -2.51 28.17
CA HIS A 244 -13.79 -3.35 26.96
C HIS A 244 -12.58 -4.27 26.85
N ALA A 245 -12.34 -5.10 27.84
CA ALA A 245 -11.19 -5.98 27.91
C ALA A 245 -11.12 -6.93 26.68
N ILE A 246 -9.98 -6.91 26.00
CA ILE A 246 -9.61 -7.84 24.93
C ILE A 246 -8.20 -8.35 25.27
N ASP A 247 -7.96 -9.65 25.14
CA ASP A 247 -6.65 -10.23 25.40
C ASP A 247 -5.63 -9.83 24.30
N ASN A 248 -4.35 -9.91 24.65
CA ASN A 248 -3.26 -9.50 23.75
C ASN A 248 -3.18 -10.33 22.48
N GLU A 249 -3.47 -11.64 22.55
CA GLU A 249 -3.39 -12.54 21.40
C GLU A 249 -4.48 -12.19 20.37
N THR A 250 -5.70 -11.92 20.85
CA THR A 250 -6.80 -11.47 20.01
C THR A 250 -6.47 -10.13 19.32
N VAL A 251 -5.91 -9.18 20.06
CA VAL A 251 -5.47 -7.89 19.47
C VAL A 251 -4.39 -8.13 18.40
N TYR A 252 -3.40 -8.96 18.71
CA TYR A 252 -2.35 -9.33 17.73
C TYR A 252 -2.95 -9.96 16.46
N SER A 253 -3.87 -10.90 16.65
CA SER A 253 -4.58 -11.56 15.54
C SER A 253 -5.36 -10.58 14.68
N TYR A 254 -6.01 -9.58 15.28
CA TYR A 254 -6.73 -8.55 14.52
C TYR A 254 -5.78 -7.62 13.73
N LEU A 255 -4.68 -7.17 14.35
CA LEU A 255 -3.66 -6.39 13.65
C LEU A 255 -3.09 -7.16 12.44
N GLU A 256 -2.75 -8.44 12.63
CA GLU A 256 -2.25 -9.30 11.54
C GLU A 256 -3.27 -9.43 10.40
N LYS A 257 -4.56 -9.55 10.71
CA LYS A 257 -5.62 -9.62 9.69
C LYS A 257 -5.79 -8.30 8.93
N LEU A 258 -5.66 -7.16 9.61
CA LEU A 258 -5.67 -5.85 8.98
C LEU A 258 -4.47 -5.65 8.04
N GLU A 259 -3.28 -6.14 8.43
CA GLU A 259 -2.09 -6.15 7.57
C GLU A 259 -2.30 -7.07 6.35
N LYS A 260 -2.85 -8.28 6.58
CA LYS A 260 -3.16 -9.24 5.50
C LYS A 260 -4.18 -8.70 4.50
N ALA A 261 -5.11 -7.85 4.92
CA ALA A 261 -6.04 -7.14 4.05
C ALA A 261 -5.42 -5.87 3.42
N TYR A 262 -4.16 -5.60 3.66
CA TYR A 262 -3.45 -4.40 3.22
C TYR A 262 -4.03 -3.07 3.72
N LEU A 263 -4.89 -3.08 4.74
CA LEU A 263 -5.38 -1.85 5.37
C LEU A 263 -4.31 -1.18 6.23
N LEU A 264 -3.42 -2.00 6.83
CA LEU A 264 -2.30 -1.55 7.64
C LEU A 264 -0.96 -1.96 7.03
N HIS A 265 0.03 -1.16 7.31
CA HIS A 265 1.43 -1.40 7.02
C HIS A 265 2.21 -1.31 8.33
N ARG A 266 2.85 -2.38 8.72
CA ARG A 266 3.72 -2.42 9.88
C ARG A 266 5.09 -1.84 9.51
N CYS A 267 5.56 -0.88 10.29
CA CYS A 267 6.89 -0.31 10.18
C CYS A 267 7.70 -0.70 11.42
N SER A 268 8.65 -1.61 11.23
CA SER A 268 9.49 -2.12 12.30
C SER A 268 10.55 -1.09 12.70
N ARG A 269 11.06 -1.19 13.92
CA ARG A 269 12.17 -0.35 14.40
C ARG A 269 13.52 -0.99 14.06
N TYR A 270 14.46 -0.15 13.66
CA TYR A 270 15.82 -0.52 13.36
C TYR A 270 16.78 0.22 14.30
N ASP A 271 17.56 -0.51 15.08
CA ASP A 271 18.60 0.08 15.91
C ASP A 271 19.79 0.50 15.06
N LEU A 272 20.01 1.80 14.95
CA LEU A 272 21.09 2.39 14.13
C LEU A 272 22.50 2.08 14.66
N ARG A 273 22.64 1.79 15.97
CA ARG A 273 23.91 1.36 16.58
C ARG A 273 24.11 -0.14 16.49
N GLY A 274 23.13 -0.90 16.97
CA GLY A 274 23.17 -2.37 16.97
C GLY A 274 23.01 -2.98 15.58
N LYS A 275 22.51 -2.20 14.60
CA LYS A 275 22.24 -2.63 13.21
C LYS A 275 21.30 -3.85 13.15
N GLU A 276 20.30 -3.87 14.01
CA GLU A 276 19.35 -4.95 14.13
C GLU A 276 17.87 -4.46 14.15
N ILE A 277 16.95 -5.31 13.68
CA ILE A 277 15.52 -5.03 13.76
C ILE A 277 15.01 -5.35 15.16
N LEU A 278 14.35 -4.38 15.78
CA LEU A 278 13.75 -4.53 17.10
C LEU A 278 12.33 -5.09 16.97
N LYS A 279 11.99 -6.04 17.85
CA LYS A 279 10.70 -6.75 17.82
C LYS A 279 9.57 -6.08 18.62
N THR A 280 9.78 -4.89 19.10
CA THR A 280 8.82 -4.20 20.01
C THR A 280 8.63 -2.75 19.64
N GLN A 281 7.45 -2.20 19.97
CA GLN A 281 7.08 -0.81 19.72
C GLN A 281 7.15 -0.42 18.23
N GLU A 282 6.36 -1.09 17.43
CA GLU A 282 6.23 -0.82 16.00
C GLU A 282 5.30 0.35 15.75
N LYS A 283 5.48 1.06 14.64
CA LYS A 283 4.50 2.01 14.13
C LYS A 283 3.66 1.32 13.06
N PHE A 284 2.44 1.80 12.90
CA PHE A 284 1.54 1.34 11.84
C PHE A 284 1.10 2.53 11.00
N TYR A 285 1.07 2.32 9.68
CA TYR A 285 0.60 3.27 8.69
C TYR A 285 -0.58 2.68 7.93
N LEU A 286 -1.51 3.53 7.48
CA LEU A 286 -2.67 3.12 6.71
C LEU A 286 -2.32 3.01 5.23
N ALA A 287 -3.04 2.16 4.51
CA ALA A 287 -2.97 2.09 3.05
C ALA A 287 -3.36 3.40 2.37
N ASP A 288 -4.12 4.23 3.07
CA ASP A 288 -4.62 5.51 2.57
C ASP A 288 -5.06 6.41 3.74
N THR A 289 -4.73 7.69 3.68
CA THR A 289 -5.07 8.64 4.75
C THR A 289 -6.57 8.88 4.89
N ALA A 290 -7.35 8.81 3.80
CA ALA A 290 -8.79 8.97 3.83
C ALA A 290 -9.50 7.89 4.66
N LEU A 291 -8.90 6.71 4.84
CA LEU A 291 -9.43 5.68 5.74
C LEU A 291 -9.58 6.20 7.17
N ARG A 292 -8.57 6.92 7.66
CA ARG A 292 -8.62 7.53 9.00
C ARG A 292 -9.79 8.50 9.11
N TYR A 293 -9.87 9.43 8.17
CA TYR A 293 -10.85 10.51 8.22
C TYR A 293 -12.28 10.02 7.98
N SER A 294 -12.48 9.03 7.13
CA SER A 294 -13.80 8.42 6.91
C SER A 294 -14.35 7.67 8.13
N VAL A 295 -13.45 7.09 8.97
CA VAL A 295 -13.85 6.28 10.15
C VAL A 295 -13.90 7.11 11.43
N LEU A 296 -12.96 8.04 11.62
CA LEU A 296 -12.80 8.79 12.87
C LEU A 296 -13.22 10.27 12.78
N GLY A 297 -13.36 10.81 11.57
CA GLY A 297 -13.51 12.23 11.33
C GLY A 297 -12.14 12.95 11.27
N TYR A 298 -12.16 14.16 10.73
CA TYR A 298 -10.98 15.02 10.65
C TYR A 298 -10.73 15.75 11.97
N THR A 299 -9.48 15.75 12.41
CA THR A 299 -8.99 16.57 13.52
C THR A 299 -7.67 17.23 13.13
N PRO A 300 -7.43 18.52 13.47
CA PRO A 300 -6.17 19.19 13.15
C PRO A 300 -4.93 18.46 13.67
N ASP A 301 -5.01 17.87 14.86
CA ASP A 301 -3.90 17.13 15.48
C ASP A 301 -3.52 15.86 14.72
N SER A 302 -4.38 15.40 13.80
CA SER A 302 -4.12 14.21 13.01
C SER A 302 -3.24 14.46 11.77
N VAL A 303 -2.97 15.72 11.44
CA VAL A 303 -2.25 16.09 10.19
C VAL A 303 -0.82 15.59 10.22
N ALA A 304 -0.09 15.80 11.32
CA ALA A 304 1.31 15.39 11.43
C ALA A 304 1.52 13.90 11.14
N SER A 305 0.70 13.03 11.77
CA SER A 305 0.77 11.58 11.52
C SER A 305 0.32 11.18 10.11
N SER A 306 -0.55 11.96 9.48
CA SER A 306 -0.94 11.74 8.07
C SER A 306 0.16 12.15 7.10
N LEU A 307 0.97 13.16 7.43
CA LEU A 307 2.17 13.52 6.67
C LEU A 307 3.20 12.39 6.70
N GLU A 308 3.50 11.84 7.88
CA GLU A 308 4.36 10.65 8.00
C GLU A 308 3.81 9.49 7.14
N ASN A 309 2.48 9.24 7.20
CA ASN A 309 1.85 8.16 6.44
C ASN A 309 2.05 8.31 4.93
N VAL A 310 1.88 9.51 4.39
CA VAL A 310 2.06 9.78 2.95
C VAL A 310 3.52 9.57 2.54
N VAL A 311 4.47 10.07 3.32
CA VAL A 311 5.91 9.88 3.06
C VAL A 311 6.29 8.40 3.13
N TYR A 312 5.81 7.67 4.16
CA TYR A 312 6.01 6.22 4.27
C TYR A 312 5.55 5.47 3.03
N LEU A 313 4.31 5.73 2.59
CA LEU A 313 3.74 5.07 1.40
C LEU A 313 4.54 5.39 0.14
N GLU A 314 5.01 6.63 -0.02
CA GLU A 314 5.81 7.02 -1.18
C GLU A 314 7.16 6.28 -1.21
N LEU A 315 7.87 6.22 -0.08
CA LEU A 315 9.11 5.47 0.02
C LEU A 315 8.90 3.98 -0.32
N CYS A 316 7.85 3.36 0.23
CA CYS A 316 7.50 1.97 -0.10
C CYS A 316 7.15 1.78 -1.59
N ARG A 317 6.40 2.71 -2.19
CA ARG A 317 6.02 2.70 -3.63
C ARG A 317 7.23 2.75 -4.53
N ARG A 318 8.28 3.47 -4.14
CA ARG A 318 9.56 3.54 -4.85
C ARG A 318 10.46 2.33 -4.63
N GLY A 319 10.00 1.37 -3.81
CA GLY A 319 10.68 0.10 -3.58
C GLY A 319 11.69 0.12 -2.44
N TYR A 320 11.64 1.11 -1.57
CA TYR A 320 12.41 1.10 -0.33
C TYR A 320 11.78 0.18 0.72
N THR A 321 12.63 -0.53 1.44
CA THR A 321 12.27 -1.12 2.73
C THR A 321 12.41 -0.03 3.79
N VAL A 322 11.30 0.29 4.45
CA VAL A 322 11.24 1.42 5.38
C VAL A 322 11.15 0.92 6.82
N THR A 323 11.97 1.46 7.69
CA THR A 323 11.99 1.19 9.13
C THR A 323 12.07 2.50 9.90
N ILE A 324 11.72 2.47 11.18
CA ILE A 324 11.93 3.60 12.11
C ILE A 324 13.36 3.51 12.65
N GLY A 325 14.13 4.58 12.56
CA GLY A 325 15.48 4.63 13.08
C GLY A 325 15.51 4.90 14.57
N LYS A 326 16.02 3.96 15.39
CA LYS A 326 16.27 4.21 16.81
C LYS A 326 17.67 4.76 16.99
N THR A 327 17.78 5.95 17.59
CA THR A 327 19.02 6.54 18.10
C THR A 327 19.06 6.43 19.63
N PRO A 328 20.20 6.70 20.31
CA PRO A 328 20.25 6.73 21.77
C PRO A 328 19.30 7.73 22.40
N ASP A 329 19.15 8.89 21.75
CA ASP A 329 18.44 10.03 22.30
C ASP A 329 17.04 10.21 21.69
N GLY A 330 16.61 9.27 20.80
CA GLY A 330 15.28 9.34 20.24
C GLY A 330 15.05 8.44 19.01
N GLU A 331 14.26 8.93 18.08
CA GLU A 331 13.88 8.23 16.84
C GLU A 331 14.08 9.15 15.64
N VAL A 332 14.48 8.57 14.51
CA VAL A 332 14.35 9.13 13.17
C VAL A 332 13.15 8.47 12.54
N ASP A 333 12.24 9.26 11.96
CA ASP A 333 10.97 8.75 11.49
C ASP A 333 11.14 7.64 10.47
N PHE A 334 12.06 7.80 9.49
CA PHE A 334 12.32 6.76 8.51
C PHE A 334 13.79 6.54 8.19
N VAL A 335 14.16 5.28 8.17
CA VAL A 335 15.37 4.74 7.52
C VAL A 335 14.87 3.95 6.33
N ALA A 336 15.07 4.46 5.13
CA ALA A 336 14.63 3.83 3.90
C ALA A 336 15.84 3.22 3.19
N GLN A 337 15.78 1.92 2.88
CA GLN A 337 16.88 1.17 2.26
C GLN A 337 16.40 0.46 1.02
N LYS A 338 17.18 0.58 -0.07
CA LYS A 338 16.93 -0.11 -1.33
C LYS A 338 18.25 -0.55 -1.94
N GLN A 339 18.49 -1.86 -2.00
CA GLN A 339 19.79 -2.42 -2.41
C GLN A 339 20.95 -1.82 -1.58
N ASN A 340 21.83 -1.06 -2.21
CA ASN A 340 22.96 -0.39 -1.56
C ASN A 340 22.67 1.06 -1.18
N ASP A 341 21.51 1.58 -1.58
CA ASP A 341 21.10 2.95 -1.27
C ASP A 341 20.35 3.01 0.06
N ARG A 342 20.61 4.07 0.78
CA ARG A 342 19.94 4.38 2.04
C ARG A 342 19.67 5.87 2.11
N LEU A 343 18.55 6.24 2.71
CA LEU A 343 18.27 7.63 3.07
C LEU A 343 17.56 7.70 4.43
N TYR A 344 17.69 8.83 5.08
CA TYR A 344 17.09 9.12 6.37
C TYR A 344 16.12 10.28 6.22
N VAL A 345 14.95 10.13 6.78
CA VAL A 345 13.89 11.13 6.65
C VAL A 345 13.29 11.43 8.02
N GLN A 346 13.22 12.71 8.34
CA GLN A 346 12.45 13.26 9.45
C GLN A 346 11.28 14.06 8.86
N VAL A 347 10.08 13.87 9.39
CA VAL A 347 8.86 14.51 8.90
C VAL A 347 8.27 15.40 9.99
N THR A 348 8.07 16.65 9.67
CA THR A 348 7.46 17.62 10.59
C THR A 348 6.46 18.51 9.86
N GLN A 349 5.41 18.96 10.53
CA GLN A 349 4.46 19.88 9.95
C GLN A 349 5.08 21.26 9.82
N GLU A 350 5.68 21.75 10.91
CA GLU A 350 6.17 23.11 11.01
C GLU A 350 7.27 23.21 12.08
N ILE A 351 8.28 24.02 11.82
CA ILE A 351 9.33 24.33 12.79
C ILE A 351 9.11 25.74 13.34
N LYS A 352 8.48 25.84 14.51
CA LYS A 352 8.10 27.11 15.16
C LYS A 352 9.15 27.66 16.13
N SER A 353 10.14 26.88 16.51
CA SER A 353 11.12 27.29 17.53
C SER A 353 12.46 26.64 17.29
N GLU A 354 13.55 27.29 17.75
CA GLU A 354 14.90 26.72 17.76
C GLU A 354 14.97 25.36 18.48
N LYS A 355 14.17 25.17 19.52
CA LYS A 355 14.09 23.88 20.24
C LYS A 355 13.53 22.78 19.36
N THR A 356 12.51 23.06 18.55
CA THR A 356 11.94 22.10 17.60
C THR A 356 12.94 21.86 16.48
N GLU A 357 13.53 22.91 15.91
CA GLU A 357 14.55 22.81 14.87
C GLU A 357 15.71 21.92 15.34
N LYS A 358 16.27 22.22 16.47
CA LYS A 358 17.36 21.43 17.08
C LYS A 358 16.97 19.96 17.20
N ARG A 359 15.77 19.66 17.67
CA ARG A 359 15.28 18.28 17.82
C ARG A 359 15.19 17.54 16.50
N GLU A 360 14.68 18.16 15.43
CA GLU A 360 14.47 17.52 14.12
C GLU A 360 15.80 17.27 13.39
N TYR A 361 16.80 18.18 13.56
CA TYR A 361 18.10 18.03 12.91
C TYR A 361 19.12 17.23 13.71
N GLU A 362 19.17 17.38 15.04
CA GLU A 362 20.20 16.72 15.89
C GLU A 362 20.20 15.20 15.74
N ARG A 363 19.03 14.57 15.66
CA ARG A 363 18.91 13.12 15.50
C ARG A 363 19.52 12.62 14.19
N LEU A 364 19.38 13.39 13.13
CA LEU A 364 19.99 13.09 11.84
C LEU A 364 21.50 13.36 11.84
N LEU A 365 21.97 14.36 12.61
CA LEU A 365 23.39 14.67 12.77
C LEU A 365 24.14 13.60 13.59
N GLU A 366 23.45 12.88 14.48
CA GLU A 366 24.03 11.75 15.22
C GLU A 366 24.42 10.59 14.31
N ILE A 367 23.81 10.48 13.12
CA ILE A 367 24.07 9.42 12.17
C ILE A 367 25.36 9.75 11.39
N ARG A 368 26.43 9.05 11.72
CA ARG A 368 27.76 9.26 11.16
C ARG A 368 28.00 8.41 9.90
N ASP A 369 27.21 8.67 8.86
CA ASP A 369 27.44 8.13 7.52
C ASP A 369 27.15 9.19 6.46
N ASN A 370 27.45 8.88 5.18
CA ASN A 370 27.35 9.82 4.08
C ASN A 370 26.04 9.66 3.27
N TYR A 371 25.09 8.87 3.75
CA TYR A 371 23.83 8.72 3.06
C TYR A 371 22.98 9.99 3.18
N PRO A 372 22.12 10.29 2.17
CA PRO A 372 21.26 11.46 2.17
C PRO A 372 20.37 11.53 3.42
N LYS A 373 20.23 12.74 3.96
CA LYS A 373 19.39 13.04 5.11
C LYS A 373 18.44 14.17 4.76
N TYR A 374 17.16 13.99 5.08
CA TYR A 374 16.10 14.95 4.77
C TYR A 374 15.30 15.32 6.00
N VAL A 375 15.01 16.61 6.15
CA VAL A 375 13.93 17.13 6.99
C VAL A 375 12.83 17.62 6.07
N LEU A 376 11.70 16.92 6.10
CA LEU A 376 10.53 17.23 5.27
C LEU A 376 9.51 18.03 6.06
N ARG A 377 9.05 19.16 5.50
CA ARG A 377 8.20 20.17 6.16
C ARG A 377 7.04 20.56 5.26
N THR A 378 6.04 21.24 5.83
CA THR A 378 4.93 21.82 5.07
C THR A 378 4.85 23.35 5.17
N ASP A 379 5.78 23.99 5.88
CA ASP A 379 5.80 25.46 6.01
C ASP A 379 6.58 26.14 4.86
N GLU A 380 6.39 27.43 4.71
CA GLU A 380 6.97 28.26 3.64
C GLU A 380 8.51 28.35 3.70
N PHE A 381 9.13 28.01 4.85
CA PHE A 381 10.57 28.01 5.02
C PHE A 381 11.22 26.67 4.68
N ALA A 382 10.46 25.75 4.08
CA ALA A 382 11.02 24.50 3.58
C ALA A 382 12.00 24.79 2.45
N GLY A 383 13.23 24.32 2.60
CA GLY A 383 14.32 24.52 1.62
C GLY A 383 15.67 24.70 2.29
N GLY A 384 16.74 24.58 1.50
CA GLY A 384 18.12 24.79 1.96
C GLY A 384 18.80 23.53 2.52
N ASN A 385 19.96 23.76 3.16
CA ASN A 385 20.81 22.73 3.70
C ASN A 385 21.33 23.14 5.09
N TYR A 386 21.16 22.27 6.05
CA TYR A 386 21.69 22.45 7.40
C TYR A 386 22.72 21.36 7.71
N GLN A 387 24.00 21.69 7.68
CA GLN A 387 25.13 20.78 7.97
C GLN A 387 25.05 19.45 7.18
N GLY A 388 24.70 19.52 5.87
CA GLY A 388 24.56 18.34 5.02
C GLY A 388 23.17 17.70 5.01
N ILE A 389 22.26 18.15 5.87
CA ILE A 389 20.86 17.71 5.88
C ILE A 389 20.04 18.62 4.96
N LYS A 390 19.36 18.05 3.98
CA LYS A 390 18.48 18.78 3.06
C LYS A 390 17.14 19.05 3.73
N SER A 391 16.70 20.33 3.73
CA SER A 391 15.32 20.68 4.07
C SER A 391 14.51 20.81 2.79
N MET A 392 13.31 20.23 2.75
CA MET A 392 12.47 20.23 1.55
C MET A 392 10.98 20.23 1.92
N HIS A 393 10.16 20.88 1.09
CA HIS A 393 8.71 20.76 1.25
C HIS A 393 8.25 19.35 0.88
N ILE A 394 7.30 18.79 1.63
CA ILE A 394 6.83 17.41 1.44
C ILE A 394 6.29 17.22 0.02
N ALA A 395 5.52 18.17 -0.52
CA ALA A 395 4.99 18.08 -1.89
C ALA A 395 6.11 17.92 -2.93
N ASP A 396 7.19 18.72 -2.80
CA ASP A 396 8.33 18.66 -3.71
C ASP A 396 9.07 17.33 -3.60
N PHE A 397 9.21 16.80 -2.38
CA PHE A 397 9.80 15.47 -2.16
C PHE A 397 8.95 14.36 -2.82
N LEU A 398 7.62 14.40 -2.67
CA LEU A 398 6.72 13.42 -3.28
C LEU A 398 6.74 13.46 -4.82
N LEU A 399 7.05 14.60 -5.41
CA LEU A 399 7.17 14.80 -6.86
C LEU A 399 8.59 14.62 -7.40
N SER A 400 9.59 14.60 -6.53
CA SER A 400 10.99 14.42 -6.94
C SER A 400 11.18 13.07 -7.63
N ILE A 401 11.99 13.05 -8.69
CA ILE A 401 12.34 11.83 -9.43
C ILE A 401 13.47 11.09 -8.72
N GLU A 402 14.38 11.82 -8.10
CA GLU A 402 15.58 11.31 -7.42
C GLU A 402 15.68 11.88 -6.00
N TYR A 403 16.22 11.10 -5.09
CA TYR A 403 16.49 11.49 -3.70
C TYR A 403 17.99 11.52 -3.40
#